data_8d3b31185ba63f9b4a040a686b182ae3
#
_entry.id   8d3b31185ba63f9b4a040a686b182ae3
#
_cell.length_a   1.000
_cell.length_b   1.000
_cell.length_c   1.000
_cell.angle_alpha   90.00
_cell.angle_beta   90.00
_cell.angle_gamma   90.00
#
_symmetry.space_group_name_H-M   'P 1'
#
loop_
_entity.id
_entity.type
_entity.pdbx_description
1 polymer ?
#
loop_
_entity_poly.entity_id
_entity_poly.type
_entity_poly.pdbx_seq_one_letter_code
_entity_poly.pdbx_strand_id
1 'polypeptide(L)'
;YDIMLRLARNLLTRGAKVHIIIQDAKDGIRDQQFLNNSKRETCMGSPIPLSQVSRLDQRCAKINSLSRKDKETYKRAIFIHVDSRSRHQRTDVFFYHKPKDQASKRLAKTMKSTFSRKYNRHQPGRGFSGTVDDRNLYVLRHTTPTSVFVELGNIQNQYDQQRIILSNNRQALANWLCEGFVTDYNYYRK
;
A
#
# COMPACT_ATOMS: atom_id res chain seq x y z
N TYR A 1 -2.51 -7.80 4.46
CA TYR A 1 -2.77 -8.70 3.34
C TYR A 1 -4.18 -8.47 2.75
N ASP A 2 -5.25 -8.56 3.54
CA ASP A 2 -6.65 -8.40 3.08
C ASP A 2 -6.88 -7.09 2.29
N ILE A 3 -6.41 -5.94 2.78
CA ILE A 3 -6.53 -4.65 2.07
C ILE A 3 -5.80 -4.70 0.71
N MET A 4 -4.65 -5.35 0.65
CA MET A 4 -3.89 -5.51 -0.59
C MET A 4 -4.67 -6.36 -1.61
N LEU A 5 -5.32 -7.44 -1.18
CA LEU A 5 -6.16 -8.27 -2.07
C LEU A 5 -7.38 -7.49 -2.58
N ARG A 6 -8.03 -6.70 -1.73
CA ARG A 6 -9.15 -5.82 -2.13
C ARG A 6 -8.69 -4.77 -3.14
N LEU A 7 -7.52 -4.16 -2.92
CA LEU A 7 -6.92 -3.22 -3.87
C LEU A 7 -6.60 -3.92 -5.20
N ALA A 8 -5.99 -5.10 -5.16
CA ALA A 8 -5.68 -5.88 -6.36
C ALA A 8 -6.95 -6.18 -7.18
N ARG A 9 -8.01 -6.65 -6.53
CA ARG A 9 -9.32 -6.86 -7.18
C ARG A 9 -9.84 -5.59 -7.85
N ASN A 10 -9.82 -4.46 -7.15
CA ASN A 10 -10.30 -3.18 -7.68
C ASN A 10 -9.46 -2.68 -8.87
N LEU A 11 -8.15 -2.92 -8.88
CA LEU A 11 -7.28 -2.55 -9.99
C LEU A 11 -7.49 -3.46 -11.20
N LEU A 12 -7.64 -4.77 -10.98
CA LEU A 12 -7.93 -5.75 -12.04
C LEU A 12 -9.25 -5.42 -12.77
N THR A 13 -10.31 -5.07 -12.04
CA THR A 13 -11.60 -4.67 -12.66
C THR A 13 -11.51 -3.37 -13.47
N ARG A 14 -10.42 -2.62 -13.33
CA ARG A 14 -10.11 -1.41 -14.13
C ARG A 14 -9.09 -1.67 -15.25
N GLY A 15 -8.81 -2.94 -15.55
CA GLY A 15 -7.90 -3.34 -16.62
C GLY A 15 -6.42 -3.25 -16.27
N ALA A 16 -6.06 -3.03 -15.01
CA ALA A 16 -4.65 -3.03 -14.62
C ALA A 16 -4.09 -4.46 -14.55
N LYS A 17 -2.86 -4.66 -14.97
CA LYS A 17 -2.08 -5.85 -14.67
C LYS A 17 -1.52 -5.73 -13.26
N VAL A 18 -1.82 -6.67 -12.38
CA VAL A 18 -1.44 -6.63 -10.98
C VAL A 18 -0.59 -7.84 -10.61
N HIS A 19 0.54 -7.59 -9.96
CA HIS A 19 1.43 -8.62 -9.41
C HIS A 19 1.40 -8.57 -7.88
N ILE A 20 0.96 -9.65 -7.27
CA ILE A 20 0.96 -9.83 -5.81
C ILE A 20 2.28 -10.49 -5.43
N ILE A 21 3.14 -9.76 -4.73
CA ILE A 21 4.49 -10.21 -4.39
C ILE A 21 4.49 -11.18 -3.21
N ILE A 22 3.72 -10.86 -2.15
CA ILE A 22 3.53 -11.76 -1.02
C ILE A 22 2.19 -12.47 -1.22
N GLN A 23 2.22 -13.77 -1.27
CA GLN A 23 1.07 -14.62 -1.58
C GLN A 23 0.83 -15.62 -0.46
N ASP A 24 -0.42 -15.90 -0.19
CA ASP A 24 -0.85 -16.98 0.67
C ASP A 24 -1.94 -17.79 -0.05
N ALA A 25 -1.67 -19.06 -0.33
CA ALA A 25 -2.58 -19.93 -1.09
C ALA A 25 -3.88 -20.26 -0.32
N LYS A 26 -3.90 -20.04 1.00
CA LYS A 26 -5.04 -20.37 1.87
C LYS A 26 -5.71 -19.15 2.49
N ASP A 27 -5.16 -17.98 2.28
CA ASP A 27 -5.70 -16.73 2.81
C ASP A 27 -6.24 -15.87 1.68
N GLY A 28 -7.46 -15.35 1.85
CA GLY A 28 -8.17 -14.54 0.88
C GLY A 28 -8.72 -13.25 1.47
N ILE A 29 -9.65 -12.63 0.76
CA ILE A 29 -10.45 -11.52 1.28
C ILE A 29 -11.40 -12.07 2.33
N ARG A 30 -11.36 -11.51 3.54
CA ARG A 30 -12.14 -11.95 4.69
C ARG A 30 -12.86 -10.78 5.34
N ASP A 31 -14.05 -11.03 5.88
CA ASP A 31 -14.87 -10.00 6.53
C ASP A 31 -14.77 -10.01 8.05
N GLN A 32 -14.13 -11.01 8.63
CA GLN A 32 -13.89 -11.09 10.08
C GLN A 32 -13.08 -9.88 10.57
N GLN A 33 -13.34 -9.44 11.79
CA GLN A 33 -12.60 -8.35 12.43
C GLN A 33 -11.15 -8.75 12.73
N PHE A 34 -10.95 -9.96 13.25
CA PHE A 34 -9.64 -10.49 13.57
C PHE A 34 -9.25 -11.55 12.56
N LEU A 35 -8.14 -11.30 11.88
CA LEU A 35 -7.63 -12.17 10.83
C LEU A 35 -6.44 -12.96 11.39
N ASN A 36 -6.60 -14.28 11.49
CA ASN A 36 -5.50 -15.16 11.88
C ASN A 36 -4.42 -15.13 10.81
N ASN A 37 -3.14 -15.08 11.21
CA ASN A 37 -2.05 -15.24 10.29
C ASN A 37 -1.94 -16.72 9.87
N SER A 38 -1.52 -16.99 8.66
CA SER A 38 -1.47 -18.36 8.16
C SER A 38 -0.09 -19.01 8.30
N LYS A 39 0.98 -18.26 8.40
CA LYS A 39 2.39 -18.74 8.37
C LYS A 39 2.74 -19.54 7.08
N ARG A 40 1.98 -19.35 6.01
CA ARG A 40 2.15 -20.06 4.72
C ARG A 40 2.45 -19.09 3.57
N GLU A 41 2.79 -17.87 3.92
CA GLU A 41 3.09 -16.86 2.93
C GLU A 41 4.35 -17.23 2.16
N THR A 42 4.30 -16.95 0.88
CA THR A 42 5.44 -17.08 -0.03
C THR A 42 5.71 -15.76 -0.74
N CYS A 43 6.93 -15.58 -1.20
CA CYS A 43 7.27 -14.49 -2.12
C CYS A 43 7.21 -15.02 -3.55
N MET A 44 6.05 -14.92 -4.20
CA MET A 44 5.79 -15.45 -5.54
C MET A 44 6.21 -16.93 -5.67
N GLY A 45 5.69 -17.77 -4.78
CA GLY A 45 5.93 -19.21 -4.74
C GLY A 45 7.26 -19.61 -4.06
N SER A 46 8.15 -18.66 -3.76
CA SER A 46 9.41 -18.94 -3.08
C SER A 46 9.27 -18.79 -1.55
N PRO A 47 9.90 -19.65 -0.73
CA PRO A 47 9.92 -19.48 0.73
C PRO A 47 10.46 -18.10 1.14
N ILE A 48 9.89 -17.53 2.20
CA ILE A 48 10.32 -16.24 2.73
C ILE A 48 11.49 -16.46 3.70
N PRO A 49 12.66 -15.83 3.50
CA PRO A 49 13.81 -15.96 4.38
C PRO A 49 13.52 -15.49 5.82
N LEU A 50 14.23 -16.03 6.81
CA LEU A 50 14.11 -15.61 8.21
C LEU A 50 14.74 -14.23 8.45
N SER A 51 15.87 -13.94 7.81
CA SER A 51 16.55 -12.64 7.92
C SER A 51 15.68 -11.51 7.37
N GLN A 52 15.57 -10.42 8.13
CA GLN A 52 14.82 -9.24 7.71
C GLN A 52 15.38 -8.63 6.41
N VAL A 53 16.70 -8.50 6.30
CA VAL A 53 17.35 -7.95 5.11
C VAL A 53 17.07 -8.83 3.90
N SER A 54 17.28 -10.13 4.02
CA SER A 54 17.04 -11.09 2.93
C SER A 54 15.57 -11.09 2.46
N ARG A 55 14.59 -10.91 3.38
CA ARG A 55 13.18 -10.76 3.02
C ARG A 55 12.91 -9.50 2.20
N LEU A 56 13.55 -8.39 2.55
CA LEU A 56 13.41 -7.13 1.82
C LEU A 56 14.08 -7.24 0.43
N ASP A 57 15.28 -7.84 0.37
CA ASP A 57 15.98 -8.11 -0.89
C ASP A 57 15.16 -8.99 -1.83
N GLN A 58 14.62 -10.09 -1.33
CA GLN A 58 13.79 -11.00 -2.12
C GLN A 58 12.61 -10.28 -2.76
N ARG A 59 11.89 -9.43 -1.99
CA ARG A 59 10.76 -8.65 -2.51
C ARG A 59 11.20 -7.66 -3.58
N CYS A 60 12.26 -6.90 -3.32
CA CYS A 60 12.79 -5.93 -4.28
C CYS A 60 13.26 -6.63 -5.57
N ALA A 61 13.96 -7.75 -5.46
CA ALA A 61 14.43 -8.54 -6.61
C ALA A 61 13.25 -9.03 -7.47
N LYS A 62 12.18 -9.55 -6.86
CA LYS A 62 10.97 -9.99 -7.59
C LYS A 62 10.29 -8.81 -8.29
N ILE A 63 10.09 -7.68 -7.61
CA ILE A 63 9.50 -6.46 -8.19
C ILE A 63 10.33 -5.97 -9.38
N ASN A 64 11.65 -5.89 -9.22
CA ASN A 64 12.54 -5.41 -10.26
C ASN A 64 12.58 -6.36 -11.46
N SER A 65 12.54 -7.67 -11.23
CA SER A 65 12.46 -8.68 -12.30
C SER A 65 11.17 -8.53 -13.11
N LEU A 66 10.02 -8.37 -12.44
CA LEU A 66 8.74 -8.11 -13.10
C LEU A 66 8.76 -6.80 -13.89
N SER A 67 9.30 -5.75 -13.30
CA SER A 67 9.40 -4.44 -13.93
C SER A 67 10.25 -4.47 -15.21
N ARG A 68 11.31 -5.27 -15.26
CA ARG A 68 12.12 -5.46 -16.47
C ARG A 68 11.41 -6.27 -17.55
N LYS A 69 10.61 -7.26 -17.15
CA LYS A 69 9.88 -8.14 -18.10
C LYS A 69 8.65 -7.46 -18.70
N ASP A 70 8.01 -6.57 -17.95
CA ASP A 70 6.85 -5.83 -18.43
C ASP A 70 7.27 -4.75 -19.43
N LYS A 71 6.55 -4.68 -20.56
CA LYS A 71 6.76 -3.66 -21.60
C LYS A 71 6.01 -2.36 -21.34
N GLU A 72 5.06 -2.37 -20.39
CA GLU A 72 4.28 -1.20 -20.03
C GLU A 72 5.16 -0.07 -19.49
N THR A 73 4.85 1.17 -19.86
CA THR A 73 5.60 2.34 -19.40
C THR A 73 5.12 2.83 -18.03
N TYR A 74 3.84 2.71 -17.75
CA TYR A 74 3.29 3.04 -16.42
C TYR A 74 3.41 1.85 -15.48
N LYS A 75 4.42 1.85 -14.64
CA LYS A 75 4.66 0.83 -13.60
C LYS A 75 4.71 1.48 -12.23
N ARG A 76 4.02 0.89 -11.27
CA ARG A 76 3.96 1.36 -9.88
C ARG A 76 4.13 0.20 -8.91
N ALA A 77 4.80 0.46 -7.80
CA ALA A 77 4.85 -0.45 -6.67
C ALA A 77 4.27 0.21 -5.43
N ILE A 78 3.53 -0.54 -4.62
CA ILE A 78 3.01 -0.10 -3.33
C ILE A 78 3.42 -1.06 -2.24
N PHE A 79 3.89 -0.53 -1.11
CA PHE A 79 4.19 -1.25 0.11
C PHE A 79 3.19 -0.83 1.18
N ILE A 80 2.31 -1.75 1.57
CA ILE A 80 1.22 -1.47 2.53
C ILE A 80 1.62 -1.99 3.90
N HIS A 81 1.63 -1.09 4.87
CA HIS A 81 2.03 -1.34 6.25
C HIS A 81 1.05 -0.73 7.25
N VAL A 82 1.27 -1.03 8.51
CA VAL A 82 0.62 -0.43 9.67
C VAL A 82 1.71 -0.05 10.65
N ASP A 83 1.72 1.20 11.12
CA ASP A 83 2.69 1.67 12.10
C ASP A 83 2.41 1.09 13.49
N SER A 84 3.47 0.88 14.27
CA SER A 84 3.39 0.38 15.64
C SER A 84 4.27 1.15 16.63
N ARG A 85 4.93 2.23 16.16
CA ARG A 85 5.97 2.93 16.92
C ARG A 85 5.47 4.10 17.76
N SER A 86 4.43 4.77 17.29
CA SER A 86 3.93 5.99 17.94
C SER A 86 2.83 5.62 18.94
N ARG A 87 3.18 5.48 20.21
CA ARG A 87 2.20 5.15 21.27
C ARG A 87 1.03 6.13 21.23
N HIS A 88 -0.19 5.60 21.07
CA HIS A 88 -1.47 6.30 21.11
C HIS A 88 -1.65 7.45 20.10
N GLN A 89 -0.64 7.83 19.32
CA GLN A 89 -0.79 8.90 18.34
C GLN A 89 -1.66 8.43 17.17
N ARG A 90 -2.65 9.24 16.81
CA ARG A 90 -3.44 9.04 15.60
C ARG A 90 -2.63 9.40 14.37
N THR A 91 -2.53 8.48 13.45
CA THR A 91 -1.70 8.62 12.25
C THR A 91 -2.52 8.99 11.01
N ASP A 92 -3.81 8.60 10.99
CA ASP A 92 -4.60 8.51 9.78
C ASP A 92 -3.89 7.68 8.71
N VAL A 93 -3.14 8.28 7.80
CA VAL A 93 -2.36 7.56 6.79
C VAL A 93 -1.09 8.33 6.47
N PHE A 94 0.06 7.68 6.50
CA PHE A 94 1.31 8.26 6.04
C PHE A 94 1.70 7.68 4.68
N PHE A 95 2.16 8.54 3.78
CA PHE A 95 2.66 8.17 2.46
C PHE A 95 4.12 8.57 2.36
N TYR A 96 5.00 7.58 2.22
CA TYR A 96 6.43 7.82 2.06
C TYR A 96 6.84 7.56 0.62
N HIS A 97 7.71 8.43 0.09
CA HIS A 97 8.30 8.31 -1.23
C HIS A 97 9.82 8.25 -1.16
N LYS A 98 10.44 7.82 -2.24
CA LYS A 98 11.89 7.80 -2.39
C LYS A 98 12.42 9.24 -2.41
N PRO A 99 13.50 9.58 -1.66
CA PRO A 99 14.13 10.88 -1.73
C PRO A 99 14.53 11.23 -3.16
N LYS A 100 14.36 12.50 -3.54
CA LYS A 100 14.70 13.06 -4.87
C LYS A 100 13.95 12.47 -6.07
N ASP A 101 13.03 11.53 -5.88
CA ASP A 101 12.21 10.94 -6.95
C ASP A 101 10.88 11.71 -7.10
N GLN A 102 10.80 12.53 -8.14
CA GLN A 102 9.63 13.38 -8.40
C GLN A 102 8.37 12.57 -8.76
N ALA A 103 8.52 11.44 -9.46
CA ALA A 103 7.40 10.58 -9.81
C ALA A 103 6.80 9.90 -8.58
N SER A 104 7.64 9.37 -7.69
CA SER A 104 7.20 8.80 -6.40
C SER A 104 6.57 9.86 -5.49
N LYS A 105 7.14 11.08 -5.45
CA LYS A 105 6.58 12.22 -4.70
C LYS A 105 5.20 12.61 -5.21
N ARG A 106 5.03 12.68 -6.55
CA ARG A 106 3.72 12.96 -7.16
C ARG A 106 2.71 11.88 -6.79
N LEU A 107 3.06 10.59 -6.94
CA LEU A 107 2.20 9.48 -6.56
C LEU A 107 1.75 9.60 -5.10
N ALA A 108 2.67 9.82 -4.16
CA ALA A 108 2.37 9.97 -2.73
C ALA A 108 1.43 11.17 -2.48
N LYS A 109 1.67 12.31 -3.12
CA LYS A 109 0.79 13.49 -3.02
C LYS A 109 -0.60 13.23 -3.59
N THR A 110 -0.71 12.52 -4.71
CA THR A 110 -1.99 12.13 -5.32
C THR A 110 -2.78 11.22 -4.38
N MET A 111 -2.10 10.23 -3.77
CA MET A 111 -2.72 9.36 -2.76
C MET A 111 -3.23 10.17 -1.57
N LYS A 112 -2.39 11.03 -0.97
CA LYS A 112 -2.79 11.89 0.16
C LYS A 112 -3.99 12.76 -0.19
N SER A 113 -3.98 13.43 -1.34
CA SER A 113 -5.09 14.28 -1.80
C SER A 113 -6.40 13.49 -1.95
N THR A 114 -6.31 12.28 -2.50
CA THR A 114 -7.47 11.39 -2.62
C THR A 114 -8.03 11.03 -1.24
N PHE A 115 -7.20 10.63 -0.30
CA PHE A 115 -7.61 10.31 1.07
C PHE A 115 -8.23 11.53 1.76
N SER A 116 -7.61 12.70 1.68
CA SER A 116 -8.13 13.94 2.26
C SER A 116 -9.55 14.26 1.76
N ARG A 117 -9.79 14.19 0.43
CA ARG A 117 -11.13 14.37 -0.13
C ARG A 117 -12.14 13.36 0.40
N LYS A 118 -11.73 12.09 0.51
CA LYS A 118 -12.61 11.01 1.01
C LYS A 118 -12.95 11.22 2.49
N TYR A 119 -11.96 11.58 3.31
CA TYR A 119 -12.23 11.90 4.72
C TYR A 119 -13.18 13.09 4.85
N ASN A 120 -12.95 14.17 4.12
CA ASN A 120 -13.82 15.34 4.15
C ASN A 120 -15.26 15.01 3.72
N ARG A 121 -15.42 14.11 2.75
CA ARG A 121 -16.75 13.68 2.28
C ARG A 121 -17.47 12.76 3.25
N HIS A 122 -16.77 11.77 3.81
CA HIS A 122 -17.40 10.71 4.61
C HIS A 122 -17.39 10.98 6.11
N GLN A 123 -16.52 11.88 6.56
CA GLN A 123 -16.39 12.28 7.96
C GLN A 123 -16.18 13.79 8.06
N PRO A 124 -17.20 14.60 7.66
CA PRO A 124 -17.08 16.06 7.68
C PRO A 124 -16.80 16.55 9.12
N GLY A 125 -15.93 17.56 9.24
CA GLY A 125 -15.53 18.11 10.55
C GLY A 125 -14.48 17.31 11.33
N ARG A 126 -14.18 16.06 10.92
CA ARG A 126 -13.19 15.23 11.61
C ARG A 126 -11.74 15.69 11.38
N GLY A 127 -11.47 16.27 10.21
CA GLY A 127 -10.12 16.54 9.74
C GLY A 127 -9.39 15.30 9.23
N PHE A 128 -8.26 15.52 8.57
CA PHE A 128 -7.36 14.48 8.08
C PHE A 128 -5.92 14.88 8.38
N SER A 129 -5.23 14.09 9.18
CA SER A 129 -3.84 14.34 9.63
C SER A 129 -2.77 13.58 8.85
N GLY A 130 -3.15 12.95 7.72
CA GLY A 130 -2.22 12.20 6.89
C GLY A 130 -1.13 13.07 6.27
N THR A 131 0.09 12.54 6.17
CA THR A 131 1.27 13.24 5.66
C THR A 131 1.86 12.61 4.39
N VAL A 132 2.72 13.37 3.73
CA VAL A 132 3.61 12.90 2.66
C VAL A 132 5.02 13.35 3.01
N ASP A 133 5.93 12.39 3.15
CA ASP A 133 7.33 12.66 3.45
C ASP A 133 8.25 11.77 2.60
N ASP A 134 9.47 12.21 2.38
CA ASP A 134 10.49 11.34 1.83
C ASP A 134 11.17 10.53 2.94
N ARG A 135 11.41 9.25 2.67
CA ARG A 135 12.13 8.37 3.58
C ARG A 135 13.07 7.44 2.83
N ASN A 136 14.26 7.28 3.39
CA ASN A 136 15.26 6.37 2.87
C ASN A 136 14.98 4.92 3.30
N LEU A 137 13.75 4.44 3.03
CA LEU A 137 13.34 3.07 3.34
C LEU A 137 13.99 2.10 2.36
N TYR A 138 14.40 0.94 2.87
CA TYR A 138 15.08 -0.10 2.09
C TYR A 138 14.34 -0.42 0.80
N VAL A 139 13.06 -0.74 0.89
CA VAL A 139 12.23 -1.13 -0.26
C VAL A 139 12.04 0.00 -1.28
N LEU A 140 11.94 1.26 -0.83
CA LEU A 140 11.86 2.41 -1.73
C LEU A 140 13.17 2.65 -2.48
N ARG A 141 14.30 2.45 -1.80
CA ARG A 141 15.63 2.66 -2.37
C ARG A 141 16.00 1.58 -3.40
N HIS A 142 15.64 0.33 -3.13
CA HIS A 142 16.05 -0.82 -3.95
C HIS A 142 15.01 -1.27 -4.98
N THR A 143 13.88 -0.57 -5.08
CA THR A 143 12.83 -0.86 -6.07
C THR A 143 12.95 0.09 -7.26
N THR A 144 12.97 -0.47 -8.48
CA THR A 144 13.13 0.28 -9.73
C THR A 144 11.89 1.06 -10.14
N PRO A 145 10.67 0.49 -10.18
CA PRO A 145 9.48 1.24 -10.57
C PRO A 145 9.15 2.34 -9.56
N THR A 146 8.48 3.38 -10.03
CA THR A 146 7.91 4.43 -9.17
C THR A 146 7.12 3.78 -8.03
N SER A 147 7.44 4.14 -6.80
CA SER A 147 6.92 3.42 -5.63
C SER A 147 6.46 4.34 -4.50
N VAL A 148 5.50 3.85 -3.74
CA VAL A 148 5.01 4.50 -2.52
C VAL A 148 4.94 3.48 -1.38
N PHE A 149 5.34 3.91 -0.19
CA PHE A 149 5.18 3.15 1.04
C PHE A 149 4.08 3.81 1.88
N VAL A 150 3.12 3.02 2.32
CA VAL A 150 1.91 3.53 2.98
C VAL A 150 1.77 2.89 4.35
N GLU A 151 1.68 3.73 5.39
CA GLU A 151 1.25 3.34 6.72
C GLU A 151 -0.24 3.67 6.86
N LEU A 152 -1.09 2.65 6.89
CA LEU A 152 -2.56 2.82 6.89
C LEU A 152 -3.15 3.18 8.26
N GLY A 153 -2.32 3.45 9.23
CA GLY A 153 -2.71 3.80 10.58
C GLY A 153 -1.73 3.28 11.61
N ASN A 154 -1.95 3.64 12.86
CA ASN A 154 -1.18 3.18 14.00
C ASN A 154 -1.94 2.08 14.75
N ILE A 155 -1.36 0.88 14.82
CA ILE A 155 -1.97 -0.27 15.50
C ILE A 155 -2.20 -0.04 17.00
N GLN A 156 -1.51 0.93 17.61
CA GLN A 156 -1.67 1.28 19.02
C GLN A 156 -2.71 2.38 19.27
N ASN A 157 -3.32 2.93 18.21
CA ASN A 157 -4.35 3.96 18.34
C ASN A 157 -5.73 3.37 18.06
N GLN A 158 -6.67 3.56 18.98
CA GLN A 158 -8.01 2.99 18.92
C GLN A 158 -8.79 3.41 17.65
N TYR A 159 -8.71 4.67 17.24
CA TYR A 159 -9.38 5.14 16.03
C TYR A 159 -8.76 4.60 14.75
N ASP A 160 -7.43 4.43 14.73
CA ASP A 160 -6.73 3.84 13.59
C ASP A 160 -6.98 2.33 13.50
N GLN A 161 -7.09 1.65 14.65
CA GLN A 161 -7.46 0.22 14.69
C GLN A 161 -8.81 -0.03 14.01
N GLN A 162 -9.83 0.78 14.26
CA GLN A 162 -11.17 0.60 13.66
C GLN A 162 -11.14 0.61 12.13
N ARG A 163 -10.23 1.37 11.52
CA ARG A 163 -10.08 1.38 10.06
C ARG A 163 -9.51 0.08 9.50
N ILE A 164 -8.77 -0.65 10.32
CA ILE A 164 -8.08 -1.88 9.92
C ILE A 164 -8.91 -3.11 10.29
N ILE A 165 -9.62 -3.06 11.43
CA ILE A 165 -10.41 -4.17 11.95
C ILE A 165 -11.72 -4.34 11.16
N LEU A 166 -12.43 -3.24 10.86
CA LEU A 166 -13.74 -3.30 10.21
C LEU A 166 -13.59 -3.56 8.71
N SER A 167 -14.27 -4.59 8.21
CA SER A 167 -14.16 -5.01 6.80
C SER A 167 -14.59 -3.90 5.83
N ASN A 168 -15.65 -3.16 6.15
CA ASN A 168 -16.10 -2.01 5.37
C ASN A 168 -15.02 -0.92 5.26
N ASN A 169 -14.30 -0.66 6.35
CA ASN A 169 -13.21 0.31 6.36
C ASN A 169 -12.01 -0.20 5.56
N ARG A 170 -11.67 -1.50 5.64
CA ARG A 170 -10.64 -2.09 4.78
C ARG A 170 -10.99 -1.97 3.30
N GLN A 171 -12.27 -2.19 2.96
CA GLN A 171 -12.73 -1.98 1.58
C GLN A 171 -12.65 -0.51 1.17
N ALA A 172 -13.03 0.42 2.04
CA ALA A 172 -12.91 1.85 1.76
C ALA A 172 -11.45 2.27 1.52
N LEU A 173 -10.51 1.82 2.35
CA LEU A 173 -9.07 2.07 2.17
C LEU A 173 -8.58 1.54 0.82
N ALA A 174 -8.96 0.33 0.44
CA ALA A 174 -8.61 -0.26 -0.85
C ALA A 174 -9.21 0.54 -2.03
N ASN A 175 -10.45 0.98 -1.92
CA ASN A 175 -11.11 1.81 -2.93
C ASN A 175 -10.38 3.16 -3.11
N TRP A 176 -9.96 3.79 -2.02
CA TRP A 176 -9.27 5.09 -2.07
C TRP A 176 -7.84 4.96 -2.62
N LEU A 177 -7.14 3.89 -2.27
CA LEU A 177 -5.84 3.57 -2.90
C LEU A 177 -5.99 3.34 -4.40
N CYS A 178 -7.02 2.60 -4.82
CA CYS A 178 -7.31 2.37 -6.24
C CYS A 178 -7.61 3.69 -6.97
N GLU A 179 -8.43 4.57 -6.40
CA GLU A 179 -8.72 5.89 -6.98
C GLU A 179 -7.46 6.76 -7.09
N GLY A 180 -6.57 6.69 -6.10
CA GLY A 180 -5.27 7.36 -6.15
C GLY A 180 -4.40 6.89 -7.31
N PHE A 181 -4.34 5.57 -7.57
CA PHE A 181 -3.63 5.03 -8.74
C PHE A 181 -4.26 5.45 -10.06
N VAL A 182 -5.58 5.40 -10.18
CA VAL A 182 -6.30 5.84 -11.39
C VAL A 182 -6.04 7.32 -11.66
N THR A 183 -6.03 8.15 -10.62
CA THR A 183 -5.74 9.58 -10.74
C THR A 183 -4.28 9.81 -11.21
N ASP A 184 -3.29 9.09 -10.63
CA ASP A 184 -1.89 9.18 -11.06
C ASP A 184 -1.71 8.66 -12.50
N TYR A 185 -2.41 7.60 -12.88
CA TYR A 185 -2.39 7.07 -14.24
C TYR A 185 -2.93 8.08 -15.27
N ASN A 186 -4.07 8.69 -14.96
CA ASN A 186 -4.68 9.69 -15.83
C ASN A 186 -3.80 10.94 -15.97
N TYR A 187 -3.06 11.32 -14.96
CA TYR A 187 -2.05 12.37 -15.03
C TYR A 187 -0.85 11.95 -15.93
N TYR A 188 -0.40 10.71 -15.77
CA TYR A 188 0.73 10.17 -16.54
C TYR A 188 0.47 10.11 -18.06
N ARG A 189 -0.80 9.89 -18.45
CA ARG A 189 -1.22 9.78 -19.86
C ARG A 189 -1.33 11.12 -20.58
N LYS A 190 -1.33 12.23 -19.86
CA LYS A 190 -1.35 13.60 -20.44
C LYS A 190 0.04 14.04 -20.84
#